data_f1c52e8946c788f67d3bc41a1b6c94ef
#
_entry.id   f1c52e8946c788f67d3bc41a1b6c94ef
#
_cell.length_a   1.000
_cell.length_b   1.000
_cell.length_c   1.000
_cell.angle_alpha   90.00
_cell.angle_beta   90.00
_cell.angle_gamma   90.00
#
_symmetry.space_group_name_H-M   'P 1'
#
loop_
_entity.id
_entity.type
_entity.pdbx_description
1 polymer ?
#
loop_
_entity_poly.entity_id
_entity_poly.type
_entity_poly.pdbx_seq_one_letter_code
_entity_poly.pdbx_strand_id
1 'polypeptide(L)'
;MNGNDEINALSVPTVSRSRDLIAGMVGALHLRHYTQQWTGERYEKIYLPLDQWMERPDPKVSRSFFYVNIFSDLYFYGIAYAYISSRYSDGKPATFTWLPAASVSSNDQSGFIQYFGPQKELMFNGQSIDVSNVLQFISPIPGILKIGRRAINTSIYLDAAADRYAQLETVPGYLQQVSGEDLSGEDLGDLASAWAQARKKNAIGALSSQVQFREFTQNPQEVIADQRKYQALEMARLCNVPAYLVSAPTEGASMTYQNAEQARQDLYLFGARLYLDCIEQTLSAEQVLPRNRFVEFDVETYLGVHDMANELMPDYVEESVPS
;
A
#
# COMPACT_ATOMS: atom_id res chain seq x y z
N MET A 1 12.76 -11.99 -1.26
CA MET A 1 12.32 -10.99 -0.27
C MET A 1 11.60 -11.75 0.81
N ASN A 2 11.87 -11.45 2.06
CA ASN A 2 11.28 -12.20 3.17
C ASN A 2 10.00 -11.49 3.63
N GLY A 3 9.02 -12.24 4.16
CA GLY A 3 7.78 -11.66 4.73
C GLY A 3 8.03 -10.60 5.82
N ASN A 4 9.21 -10.61 6.44
CA ASN A 4 9.63 -9.56 7.38
C ASN A 4 9.81 -8.18 6.71
N ASP A 5 10.15 -8.12 5.42
CA ASP A 5 10.29 -6.83 4.71
C ASP A 5 8.93 -6.14 4.55
N GLU A 6 7.86 -6.91 4.32
CA GLU A 6 6.48 -6.41 4.24
C GLU A 6 5.98 -5.92 5.60
N ILE A 7 6.21 -6.70 6.66
CA ILE A 7 5.84 -6.31 8.04
C ILE A 7 6.54 -5.00 8.43
N ASN A 8 7.83 -4.87 8.11
CA ASN A 8 8.58 -3.64 8.35
C ASN A 8 8.03 -2.45 7.55
N ALA A 9 7.65 -2.66 6.29
CA ALA A 9 7.02 -1.61 5.49
C ALA A 9 5.66 -1.19 6.05
N LEU A 10 4.86 -2.15 6.51
CA LEU A 10 3.55 -1.90 7.13
C LEU A 10 3.65 -1.20 8.51
N SER A 11 4.81 -1.25 9.17
CA SER A 11 5.04 -0.49 10.39
C SER A 11 5.12 1.03 10.14
N VAL A 12 5.34 1.45 8.88
CA VAL A 12 5.32 2.87 8.49
C VAL A 12 3.87 3.31 8.24
N PRO A 13 3.29 4.23 9.06
CA PRO A 13 1.86 4.55 9.01
C PRO A 13 1.36 5.02 7.64
N THR A 14 2.16 5.79 6.90
CA THR A 14 1.80 6.27 5.57
C THR A 14 1.72 5.12 4.56
N VAL A 15 2.61 4.14 4.65
CA VAL A 15 2.60 2.95 3.77
C VAL A 15 1.39 2.07 4.06
N SER A 16 1.14 1.76 5.35
CA SER A 16 -0.02 0.95 5.74
C SER A 16 -1.33 1.63 5.36
N ARG A 17 -1.46 2.93 5.62
CA ARG A 17 -2.65 3.69 5.24
C ARG A 17 -2.87 3.72 3.74
N SER A 18 -1.83 3.93 2.93
CA SER A 18 -1.91 3.93 1.47
C SER A 18 -2.39 2.58 0.94
N ARG A 19 -1.79 1.48 1.45
CA ARG A 19 -2.19 0.12 1.10
C ARG A 19 -3.67 -0.12 1.47
N ASP A 20 -4.09 0.26 2.68
CA ASP A 20 -5.45 0.01 3.17
C ASP A 20 -6.52 0.79 2.40
N LEU A 21 -6.21 2.02 1.98
CA LEU A 21 -7.11 2.82 1.14
C LEU A 21 -7.37 2.14 -0.21
N ILE A 22 -6.30 1.71 -0.90
CA ILE A 22 -6.43 1.03 -2.18
C ILE A 22 -7.05 -0.36 -1.99
N ALA A 23 -6.65 -1.11 -0.97
CA ALA A 23 -7.21 -2.41 -0.64
C ALA A 23 -8.71 -2.36 -0.35
N GLY A 24 -9.15 -1.31 0.38
CA GLY A 24 -10.57 -1.07 0.65
C GLY A 24 -11.37 -0.85 -0.64
N MET A 25 -10.80 -0.10 -1.58
CA MET A 25 -11.39 0.07 -2.91
C MET A 25 -11.45 -1.26 -3.67
N VAL A 26 -10.32 -1.96 -3.82
CA VAL A 26 -10.23 -3.24 -4.54
C VAL A 26 -11.19 -4.28 -3.96
N GLY A 27 -11.28 -4.37 -2.63
CA GLY A 27 -12.17 -5.29 -1.94
C GLY A 27 -13.66 -5.01 -2.15
N ALA A 28 -14.02 -3.75 -2.38
CA ALA A 28 -15.41 -3.32 -2.62
C ALA A 28 -15.86 -3.54 -4.08
N LEU A 29 -14.94 -3.48 -5.03
CA LEU A 29 -15.25 -3.59 -6.45
C LEU A 29 -15.74 -5.00 -6.83
N HIS A 30 -16.75 -5.06 -7.69
CA HIS A 30 -17.24 -6.29 -8.32
C HIS A 30 -16.68 -6.41 -9.73
N LEU A 31 -16.54 -7.63 -10.24
CA LEU A 31 -16.20 -7.86 -11.63
C LEU A 31 -17.46 -7.78 -12.51
N ARG A 32 -17.28 -7.28 -13.71
CA ARG A 32 -18.22 -7.38 -14.84
C ARG A 32 -17.57 -8.26 -15.90
N HIS A 33 -18.38 -9.11 -16.52
CA HIS A 33 -17.96 -9.98 -17.62
C HIS A 33 -18.54 -9.46 -18.92
N TYR A 34 -17.76 -9.30 -19.97
CA TYR A 34 -18.20 -8.76 -21.25
C TYR A 34 -17.50 -9.39 -22.45
N THR A 35 -18.12 -9.24 -23.61
CA THR A 35 -17.52 -9.47 -24.91
C THR A 35 -17.52 -8.19 -25.74
N GLN A 36 -16.66 -8.09 -26.74
CA GLN A 36 -16.61 -6.95 -27.64
C GLN A 36 -17.19 -7.32 -28.99
N GLN A 37 -18.13 -6.54 -29.49
CA GLN A 37 -18.71 -6.67 -30.80
C GLN A 37 -18.43 -5.43 -31.64
N TRP A 38 -17.94 -5.63 -32.86
CA TRP A 38 -17.77 -4.55 -33.81
C TRP A 38 -19.09 -4.13 -34.42
N THR A 39 -19.47 -2.85 -34.31
CA THR A 39 -20.73 -2.30 -34.82
C THR A 39 -20.63 -1.71 -36.24
N GLY A 40 -19.44 -1.73 -36.86
CA GLY A 40 -19.12 -1.05 -38.10
C GLY A 40 -18.34 0.24 -37.89
N GLU A 41 -18.47 0.89 -36.74
CA GLU A 41 -17.77 2.14 -36.38
C GLU A 41 -16.88 2.00 -35.17
N ARG A 42 -17.31 1.26 -34.15
CA ARG A 42 -16.59 1.06 -32.91
C ARG A 42 -16.85 -0.32 -32.32
N TYR A 43 -15.99 -0.72 -31.36
CA TYR A 43 -16.26 -1.88 -30.52
C TYR A 43 -17.21 -1.48 -29.38
N GLU A 44 -18.31 -2.23 -29.23
CA GLU A 44 -19.23 -2.09 -28.11
C GLU A 44 -19.11 -3.27 -27.15
N LYS A 45 -19.25 -2.98 -25.87
CA LYS A 45 -19.23 -4.00 -24.81
C LYS A 45 -20.63 -4.59 -24.67
N ILE A 46 -20.73 -5.91 -24.72
CA ILE A 46 -21.95 -6.65 -24.40
C ILE A 46 -21.68 -7.41 -23.13
N TYR A 47 -22.39 -7.05 -22.06
CA TYR A 47 -22.22 -7.71 -20.76
C TYR A 47 -22.84 -9.10 -20.77
N LEU A 48 -22.15 -10.03 -20.13
CA LEU A 48 -22.46 -11.43 -20.03
C LEU A 48 -22.75 -11.80 -18.57
N PRO A 49 -23.47 -12.90 -18.31
CA PRO A 49 -23.57 -13.45 -16.96
C PRO A 49 -22.18 -13.74 -16.37
N LEU A 50 -22.04 -13.55 -15.07
CA LEU A 50 -20.79 -13.83 -14.35
C LEU A 50 -20.60 -15.35 -14.20
N ASP A 51 -19.38 -15.80 -14.44
CA ASP A 51 -18.96 -17.15 -14.04
C ASP A 51 -18.83 -17.22 -12.52
N GLN A 52 -19.06 -18.38 -11.92
CA GLN A 52 -19.07 -18.55 -10.46
C GLN A 52 -17.74 -18.09 -9.80
N TRP A 53 -16.60 -18.30 -10.46
CA TRP A 53 -15.29 -17.90 -9.93
C TRP A 53 -15.11 -16.37 -9.86
N MET A 54 -15.83 -15.60 -10.66
CA MET A 54 -15.76 -14.13 -10.64
C MET A 54 -16.34 -13.57 -9.34
N GLU A 55 -17.37 -14.22 -8.80
CA GLU A 55 -17.94 -13.86 -7.50
C GLU A 55 -17.28 -14.59 -6.33
N ARG A 56 -16.85 -15.82 -6.56
CA ARG A 56 -16.19 -16.69 -5.57
C ARG A 56 -14.95 -17.33 -6.15
N PRO A 57 -13.85 -16.58 -6.26
CA PRO A 57 -12.59 -17.12 -6.79
C PRO A 57 -12.08 -18.30 -5.94
N ASP A 58 -12.13 -18.20 -4.62
CA ASP A 58 -11.83 -19.28 -3.69
C ASP A 58 -13.07 -19.55 -2.81
N PRO A 59 -13.62 -20.79 -2.83
CA PRO A 59 -14.78 -21.14 -2.00
C PRO A 59 -14.54 -21.06 -0.49
N LYS A 60 -13.27 -21.06 -0.05
CA LYS A 60 -12.88 -21.10 1.37
C LYS A 60 -12.76 -19.70 2.00
N VAL A 61 -12.63 -18.65 1.19
CA VAL A 61 -12.43 -17.27 1.66
C VAL A 61 -13.37 -16.31 0.95
N SER A 62 -13.51 -15.11 1.49
CA SER A 62 -14.31 -14.07 0.84
C SER A 62 -13.67 -13.60 -0.47
N ARG A 63 -14.47 -13.10 -1.40
CA ARG A 63 -14.00 -12.45 -2.63
C ARG A 63 -13.04 -11.31 -2.33
N SER A 64 -13.40 -10.47 -1.37
CA SER A 64 -12.54 -9.33 -0.95
C SER A 64 -11.18 -9.81 -0.42
N PHE A 65 -11.15 -10.89 0.37
CA PHE A 65 -9.89 -11.46 0.85
C PHE A 65 -8.98 -11.85 -0.32
N PHE A 66 -9.52 -12.52 -1.33
CA PHE A 66 -8.74 -12.96 -2.48
C PHE A 66 -8.14 -11.76 -3.24
N TYR A 67 -8.95 -10.80 -3.69
CA TYR A 67 -8.48 -9.68 -4.50
C TYR A 67 -7.60 -8.71 -3.72
N VAL A 68 -7.88 -8.48 -2.44
CA VAL A 68 -7.04 -7.64 -1.57
C VAL A 68 -5.64 -8.24 -1.40
N ASN A 69 -5.52 -9.56 -1.25
CA ASN A 69 -4.21 -10.19 -1.15
C ASN A 69 -3.45 -10.18 -2.49
N ILE A 70 -4.13 -10.43 -3.62
CA ILE A 70 -3.52 -10.27 -4.95
C ILE A 70 -3.02 -8.83 -5.13
N PHE A 71 -3.83 -7.82 -4.80
CA PHE A 71 -3.41 -6.44 -4.84
C PHE A 71 -2.23 -6.16 -3.91
N SER A 72 -2.25 -6.65 -2.66
CA SER A 72 -1.17 -6.42 -1.69
C SER A 72 0.15 -6.99 -2.19
N ASP A 73 0.15 -8.19 -2.77
CA ASP A 73 1.33 -8.78 -3.37
C ASP A 73 1.85 -7.95 -4.57
N LEU A 74 0.97 -7.47 -5.44
CA LEU A 74 1.34 -6.56 -6.54
C LEU A 74 1.96 -5.26 -5.99
N TYR A 75 1.38 -4.70 -4.95
CA TYR A 75 1.82 -3.46 -4.33
C TYR A 75 3.22 -3.61 -3.69
N PHE A 76 3.43 -4.67 -2.90
CA PHE A 76 4.69 -4.87 -2.20
C PHE A 76 5.78 -5.50 -3.06
N TYR A 77 5.46 -6.52 -3.82
CA TYR A 77 6.43 -7.34 -4.56
C TYR A 77 6.47 -7.04 -6.07
N GLY A 78 5.40 -6.44 -6.63
CA GLY A 78 5.23 -6.19 -8.05
C GLY A 78 4.80 -7.43 -8.82
N ILE A 79 4.51 -8.53 -8.14
CA ILE A 79 4.01 -9.77 -8.70
C ILE A 79 3.12 -10.47 -7.68
N ALA A 80 2.04 -11.09 -8.16
CA ALA A 80 1.16 -11.90 -7.33
C ALA A 80 0.85 -13.22 -8.01
N TYR A 81 0.42 -14.21 -7.23
CA TYR A 81 0.19 -15.57 -7.71
C TYR A 81 -1.16 -16.10 -7.23
N ALA A 82 -1.86 -16.81 -8.13
CA ALA A 82 -3.01 -17.61 -7.77
C ALA A 82 -2.90 -19.01 -8.37
N TYR A 83 -3.11 -20.02 -7.55
CA TYR A 83 -3.12 -21.42 -7.98
C TYR A 83 -4.51 -21.80 -8.46
N ILE A 84 -4.60 -22.45 -9.62
CA ILE A 84 -5.84 -23.00 -10.16
C ILE A 84 -6.15 -24.28 -9.40
N SER A 85 -7.06 -24.20 -8.43
CA SER A 85 -7.37 -25.32 -7.53
C SER A 85 -8.32 -26.33 -8.15
N SER A 86 -9.17 -25.90 -9.09
CA SER A 86 -10.06 -26.79 -9.86
C SER A 86 -10.32 -26.23 -11.26
N ARG A 87 -10.74 -27.10 -12.16
CA ARG A 87 -11.09 -26.73 -13.55
C ARG A 87 -12.47 -27.28 -13.91
N TYR A 88 -13.16 -26.59 -14.79
CA TYR A 88 -14.36 -27.06 -15.44
C TYR A 88 -14.03 -28.20 -16.42
N SER A 89 -15.06 -28.87 -16.93
CA SER A 89 -14.93 -29.96 -17.90
C SER A 89 -14.30 -29.54 -19.24
N ASP A 90 -14.35 -28.26 -19.57
CA ASP A 90 -13.70 -27.65 -20.74
C ASP A 90 -12.23 -27.28 -20.52
N GLY A 91 -11.71 -27.57 -19.31
CA GLY A 91 -10.32 -27.29 -18.92
C GLY A 91 -10.08 -25.86 -18.42
N LYS A 92 -11.07 -24.98 -18.44
CA LYS A 92 -10.95 -23.62 -17.90
C LYS A 92 -10.95 -23.61 -16.38
N PRO A 93 -10.29 -22.65 -15.73
CA PRO A 93 -10.29 -22.54 -14.29
C PRO A 93 -11.68 -22.36 -13.70
N ALA A 94 -11.99 -23.10 -12.64
CA ALA A 94 -13.23 -23.02 -11.90
C ALA A 94 -13.06 -22.40 -10.52
N THR A 95 -11.89 -22.61 -9.89
CA THR A 95 -11.56 -21.99 -8.60
C THR A 95 -10.07 -21.67 -8.53
N PHE A 96 -9.75 -20.66 -7.74
CA PHE A 96 -8.39 -20.21 -7.51
C PHE A 96 -8.08 -20.23 -6.01
N THR A 97 -6.81 -20.34 -5.67
CA THR A 97 -6.32 -20.14 -4.31
C THR A 97 -5.13 -19.19 -4.37
N TRP A 98 -5.19 -18.13 -3.59
CA TRP A 98 -4.07 -17.18 -3.51
C TRP A 98 -2.82 -17.86 -2.93
N LEU A 99 -1.69 -17.60 -3.56
CA LEU A 99 -0.36 -18.00 -3.07
C LEU A 99 0.41 -16.74 -2.66
N PRO A 100 0.77 -16.58 -1.37
CA PRO A 100 1.55 -15.42 -0.92
C PRO A 100 2.85 -15.28 -1.71
N ALA A 101 3.10 -14.12 -2.31
CA ALA A 101 4.30 -13.86 -3.11
C ALA A 101 5.59 -14.03 -2.31
N ALA A 102 5.55 -13.75 -0.99
CA ALA A 102 6.68 -13.98 -0.08
C ALA A 102 7.09 -15.46 0.04
N SER A 103 6.16 -16.39 -0.22
CA SER A 103 6.37 -17.85 -0.14
C SER A 103 6.67 -18.49 -1.50
N VAL A 104 6.60 -17.71 -2.59
CA VAL A 104 6.92 -18.17 -3.94
C VAL A 104 8.33 -17.72 -4.30
N SER A 105 9.14 -18.66 -4.81
CA SER A 105 10.48 -18.39 -5.33
C SER A 105 10.63 -18.94 -6.74
N SER A 106 11.55 -18.37 -7.50
CA SER A 106 11.87 -18.82 -8.86
C SER A 106 13.39 -18.89 -9.05
N ASN A 107 13.85 -19.91 -9.75
CA ASN A 107 15.27 -20.09 -10.08
C ASN A 107 15.70 -19.33 -11.35
N ASP A 108 14.74 -18.87 -12.16
CA ASP A 108 15.00 -18.19 -13.43
C ASP A 108 15.07 -16.65 -13.30
N GLN A 109 15.02 -16.13 -12.07
CA GLN A 109 15.20 -14.70 -11.84
C GLN A 109 16.66 -14.28 -11.95
N SER A 110 16.99 -13.56 -13.02
CA SER A 110 18.15 -12.69 -13.04
C SER A 110 17.90 -11.54 -12.06
N GLY A 111 18.92 -11.13 -11.28
CA GLY A 111 18.81 -10.11 -10.22
C GLY A 111 18.45 -8.69 -10.65
N PHE A 112 17.77 -8.51 -11.79
CA PHE A 112 17.29 -7.23 -12.28
C PHE A 112 16.03 -6.77 -11.55
N ILE A 113 15.93 -5.45 -11.33
CA ILE A 113 14.73 -4.82 -10.75
C ILE A 113 13.54 -5.00 -11.69
N GLN A 114 13.78 -4.98 -12.99
CA GLN A 114 12.77 -5.06 -14.03
C GLN A 114 12.46 -6.50 -14.36
N TYR A 115 11.20 -6.82 -14.45
CA TYR A 115 10.68 -8.12 -14.76
C TYR A 115 10.37 -8.23 -16.26
N PHE A 116 10.77 -9.32 -16.90
CA PHE A 116 10.69 -9.46 -18.34
C PHE A 116 9.69 -10.52 -18.83
N GLY A 117 8.79 -10.96 -17.99
CA GLY A 117 7.74 -11.91 -18.37
C GLY A 117 7.45 -12.96 -17.30
N PRO A 118 6.55 -13.92 -17.58
CA PRO A 118 6.18 -14.96 -16.64
C PRO A 118 7.35 -15.86 -16.28
N GLN A 119 7.48 -16.19 -15.01
CA GLN A 119 8.48 -17.15 -14.52
C GLN A 119 8.17 -18.55 -15.04
N LYS A 120 9.21 -19.25 -15.44
CA LYS A 120 9.10 -20.60 -16.03
C LYS A 120 9.17 -21.71 -15.00
N GLU A 121 9.82 -21.45 -13.87
CA GLU A 121 9.98 -22.38 -12.75
C GLU A 121 9.54 -21.71 -11.46
N LEU A 122 8.60 -22.30 -10.76
CA LEU A 122 8.08 -21.79 -9.51
C LEU A 122 8.20 -22.84 -8.42
N MET A 123 8.59 -22.37 -7.24
CA MET A 123 8.59 -23.16 -6.00
C MET A 123 7.72 -22.44 -4.96
N PHE A 124 6.82 -23.18 -4.34
CA PHE A 124 6.02 -22.70 -3.22
C PHE A 124 6.47 -23.41 -1.94
N ASN A 125 6.90 -22.65 -0.94
CA ASN A 125 7.49 -23.19 0.30
C ASN A 125 8.61 -24.23 0.04
N GLY A 126 9.43 -24.01 -0.99
CA GLY A 126 10.54 -24.89 -1.36
C GLY A 126 10.14 -26.14 -2.16
N GLN A 127 8.88 -26.31 -2.49
CA GLN A 127 8.39 -27.40 -3.35
C GLN A 127 8.08 -26.88 -4.74
N SER A 128 8.55 -27.58 -5.79
CA SER A 128 8.24 -27.24 -7.17
C SER A 128 6.75 -27.38 -7.43
N ILE A 129 6.16 -26.39 -8.09
CA ILE A 129 4.76 -26.38 -8.51
C ILE A 129 4.66 -26.28 -10.03
N ASP A 130 3.64 -26.89 -10.58
CA ASP A 130 3.37 -26.81 -12.02
C ASP A 130 2.90 -25.41 -12.40
N VAL A 131 3.73 -24.70 -13.17
CA VAL A 131 3.48 -23.32 -13.61
C VAL A 131 2.20 -23.20 -14.46
N SER A 132 1.81 -24.29 -15.17
CA SER A 132 0.55 -24.30 -15.95
C SER A 132 -0.70 -24.14 -15.08
N ASN A 133 -0.59 -24.43 -13.79
CA ASN A 133 -1.64 -24.26 -12.80
C ASN A 133 -1.48 -22.98 -11.95
N VAL A 134 -0.57 -22.08 -12.33
CA VAL A 134 -0.37 -20.82 -11.60
C VAL A 134 -0.65 -19.64 -12.51
N LEU A 135 -1.58 -18.79 -12.11
CA LEU A 135 -1.73 -17.46 -12.70
C LEU A 135 -0.70 -16.54 -12.08
N GLN A 136 0.05 -15.85 -12.93
CA GLN A 136 1.04 -14.86 -12.54
C GLN A 136 0.53 -13.47 -12.91
N PHE A 137 0.20 -12.67 -11.91
CA PHE A 137 -0.16 -11.27 -12.07
C PHE A 137 1.11 -10.45 -12.01
N ILE A 138 1.44 -9.77 -13.11
CA ILE A 138 2.70 -9.04 -13.26
C ILE A 138 2.40 -7.57 -13.34
N SER A 139 2.76 -6.82 -12.30
CA SER A 139 2.57 -5.37 -12.26
C SER A 139 3.45 -4.68 -13.31
N PRO A 140 2.93 -3.66 -14.03
CA PRO A 140 3.75 -2.84 -14.93
C PRO A 140 4.77 -1.97 -14.18
N ILE A 141 4.63 -1.82 -12.87
CA ILE A 141 5.54 -1.09 -12.00
C ILE A 141 6.15 -2.02 -10.96
N PRO A 142 7.42 -1.80 -10.56
CA PRO A 142 8.05 -2.60 -9.52
C PRO A 142 7.35 -2.41 -8.17
N GLY A 143 7.31 -3.47 -7.36
CA GLY A 143 6.78 -3.38 -6.01
C GLY A 143 7.58 -2.45 -5.10
N ILE A 144 6.90 -1.80 -4.17
CA ILE A 144 7.49 -0.78 -3.28
C ILE A 144 8.64 -1.28 -2.43
N LEU A 145 8.67 -2.58 -2.10
CA LEU A 145 9.80 -3.17 -1.36
C LEU A 145 11.10 -3.17 -2.16
N LYS A 146 11.03 -3.19 -3.49
CA LYS A 146 12.21 -3.10 -4.36
C LYS A 146 12.73 -1.66 -4.48
N ILE A 147 11.83 -0.72 -4.81
CA ILE A 147 12.21 0.67 -5.10
C ILE A 147 12.29 1.55 -3.85
N GLY A 148 11.48 1.26 -2.84
CA GLY A 148 11.31 2.09 -1.64
C GLY A 148 12.13 1.64 -0.43
N ARG A 149 12.91 0.57 -0.51
CA ARG A 149 13.61 -0.03 0.63
C ARG A 149 14.38 0.98 1.47
N ARG A 150 15.13 1.86 0.82
CA ARG A 150 15.92 2.89 1.51
C ARG A 150 15.02 3.90 2.24
N ALA A 151 13.98 4.38 1.58
CA ALA A 151 13.07 5.37 2.13
C ALA A 151 12.23 4.80 3.29
N ILE A 152 11.77 3.55 3.18
CA ILE A 152 11.07 2.82 4.25
C ILE A 152 11.99 2.67 5.47
N ASN A 153 13.24 2.24 5.28
CA ASN A 153 14.20 2.12 6.39
C ASN A 153 14.48 3.47 7.04
N THR A 154 14.59 4.56 6.27
CA THR A 154 14.75 5.91 6.82
C THR A 154 13.56 6.30 7.71
N SER A 155 12.33 5.98 7.32
CA SER A 155 11.13 6.21 8.15
C SER A 155 11.21 5.45 9.47
N ILE A 156 11.60 4.18 9.43
CA ILE A 156 11.75 3.34 10.63
C ILE A 156 12.84 3.90 11.57
N TYR A 157 13.97 4.35 11.01
CA TYR A 157 15.03 4.95 11.83
C TYR A 157 14.63 6.29 12.45
N LEU A 158 13.84 7.10 11.73
CA LEU A 158 13.31 8.36 12.27
C LEU A 158 12.32 8.10 13.40
N ASP A 159 11.46 7.09 13.25
CA ASP A 159 10.54 6.68 14.33
C ASP A 159 11.32 6.17 15.55
N ALA A 160 12.32 5.32 15.36
CA ALA A 160 13.16 4.84 16.46
C ALA A 160 13.96 5.98 17.13
N ALA A 161 14.37 6.99 16.36
CA ALA A 161 15.00 8.19 16.93
C ALA A 161 13.99 9.00 17.75
N ALA A 162 12.80 9.24 17.21
CA ALA A 162 11.72 9.95 17.91
C ALA A 162 11.34 9.25 19.22
N ASP A 163 11.20 7.92 19.20
CA ASP A 163 10.92 7.11 20.39
C ASP A 163 12.00 7.28 21.47
N ARG A 164 13.27 7.20 21.09
CA ARG A 164 14.37 7.42 22.03
C ARG A 164 14.32 8.82 22.65
N TYR A 165 14.02 9.86 21.86
CA TYR A 165 13.89 11.21 22.39
C TYR A 165 12.62 11.42 23.22
N ALA A 166 11.52 10.73 22.90
CA ALA A 166 10.31 10.77 23.68
C ALA A 166 10.48 10.14 25.08
N GLN A 167 11.40 9.17 25.20
CA GLN A 167 11.74 8.53 26.49
C GLN A 167 12.69 9.37 27.35
N LEU A 168 13.29 10.45 26.81
CA LEU A 168 14.13 11.34 27.60
C LEU A 168 13.27 12.22 28.50
N GLU A 169 13.42 12.07 29.81
CA GLU A 169 12.72 12.87 30.81
C GLU A 169 13.29 14.28 30.94
N THR A 170 14.44 14.55 30.33
CA THR A 170 15.19 15.81 30.47
C THR A 170 15.63 16.37 29.13
N VAL A 171 15.71 17.69 29.04
CA VAL A 171 16.24 18.38 27.86
C VAL A 171 17.69 17.94 27.61
N PRO A 172 18.03 17.49 26.39
CA PRO A 172 19.39 17.08 26.07
C PRO A 172 20.34 18.30 26.06
N GLY A 173 21.49 18.10 26.63
CA GLY A 173 22.52 19.13 26.75
C GLY A 173 23.82 18.53 27.27
N TYR A 174 24.78 19.39 27.60
CA TYR A 174 26.05 18.97 28.17
C TYR A 174 26.39 19.82 29.40
N LEU A 175 27.19 19.24 30.30
CA LEU A 175 27.75 19.94 31.42
C LEU A 175 29.14 20.50 30.98
N GLN A 176 29.31 21.80 31.14
CA GLN A 176 30.58 22.48 30.86
C GLN A 176 31.18 22.95 32.16
N GLN A 177 32.41 22.58 32.42
CA GLN A 177 33.21 23.20 33.46
C GLN A 177 33.65 24.60 33.02
N VAL A 178 33.35 25.62 33.82
CA VAL A 178 33.64 27.02 33.51
C VAL A 178 34.78 27.58 34.36
N SER A 179 35.13 26.92 35.46
CA SER A 179 36.24 27.34 36.35
C SER A 179 36.71 26.16 37.21
N GLY A 180 37.89 26.30 37.85
CA GLY A 180 38.49 25.29 38.71
C GLY A 180 39.62 24.49 38.03
N GLU A 181 40.18 23.49 38.72
CA GLU A 181 41.13 22.57 38.12
C GLU A 181 40.43 21.64 37.13
N ASP A 182 41.13 21.30 36.02
CA ASP A 182 40.57 20.41 34.99
C ASP A 182 40.20 19.04 35.59
N LEU A 183 38.96 18.66 35.42
CA LEU A 183 38.45 17.35 35.84
C LEU A 183 38.99 16.26 34.93
N SER A 184 39.31 15.11 35.52
CA SER A 184 39.68 13.93 34.74
C SER A 184 38.50 13.41 33.94
N GLY A 185 38.74 12.57 32.93
CA GLY A 185 37.68 11.95 32.14
C GLY A 185 36.73 11.06 32.98
N GLU A 186 37.25 10.45 34.06
CA GLU A 186 36.48 9.65 35.01
C GLU A 186 35.55 10.54 35.86
N ASP A 187 36.05 11.65 36.39
CA ASP A 187 35.26 12.60 37.18
C ASP A 187 34.15 13.25 36.33
N LEU A 188 34.42 13.54 35.05
CA LEU A 188 33.40 14.05 34.12
C LEU A 188 32.30 12.99 33.82
N GLY A 189 32.68 11.72 33.72
CA GLY A 189 31.75 10.62 33.57
C GLY A 189 30.82 10.43 34.79
N ASP A 190 31.39 10.50 35.97
CA ASP A 190 30.69 10.41 37.25
C ASP A 190 29.75 11.59 37.43
N LEU A 191 30.20 12.81 37.15
CA LEU A 191 29.36 14.01 37.18
C LEU A 191 28.16 13.93 36.24
N ALA A 192 28.38 13.47 35.00
CA ALA A 192 27.31 13.29 34.01
C ALA A 192 26.30 12.24 34.46
N SER A 193 26.78 11.13 35.03
CA SER A 193 25.95 10.05 35.55
C SER A 193 25.14 10.49 36.75
N ALA A 194 25.74 11.18 37.72
CA ALA A 194 25.06 11.74 38.87
C ALA A 194 24.02 12.79 38.50
N TRP A 195 24.32 13.66 37.52
CA TRP A 195 23.40 14.63 36.96
C TRP A 195 22.20 13.94 36.31
N ALA A 196 22.41 12.95 35.45
CA ALA A 196 21.35 12.20 34.77
C ALA A 196 20.42 11.50 35.79
N GLN A 197 20.97 10.89 36.85
CA GLN A 197 20.19 10.25 37.92
C GLN A 197 19.39 11.28 38.74
N ALA A 198 20.01 12.42 39.09
CA ALA A 198 19.31 13.48 39.82
C ALA A 198 18.14 14.05 39.02
N ARG A 199 18.30 14.23 37.73
CA ARG A 199 17.25 14.75 36.82
C ARG A 199 16.09 13.77 36.63
N LYS A 200 16.35 12.47 36.68
CA LYS A 200 15.28 11.46 36.64
C LYS A 200 14.36 11.50 37.86
N LYS A 201 14.90 11.90 39.02
CA LYS A 201 14.14 11.97 40.28
C LYS A 201 13.51 13.35 40.54
N ASN A 202 14.16 14.42 40.09
CA ASN A 202 13.80 15.79 40.42
C ASN A 202 13.73 16.65 39.14
N ALA A 203 12.66 17.39 38.98
CA ALA A 203 12.53 18.37 37.88
C ALA A 203 13.53 19.52 38.00
N ILE A 204 14.03 19.82 39.22
CA ILE A 204 14.98 20.90 39.49
C ILE A 204 16.33 20.26 39.86
N GLY A 205 17.37 20.63 39.13
CA GLY A 205 18.74 20.25 39.39
C GLY A 205 19.56 21.45 39.95
N ALA A 206 20.47 21.19 40.87
CA ALA A 206 21.41 22.19 41.37
C ALA A 206 22.81 21.88 40.82
N LEU A 207 23.54 22.91 40.40
CA LEU A 207 24.91 22.83 39.92
C LEU A 207 25.80 23.73 40.78
N SER A 208 27.06 23.36 40.91
CA SER A 208 28.06 24.24 41.54
C SER A 208 28.39 25.44 40.60
N SER A 209 28.99 26.49 41.16
CA SER A 209 29.41 27.65 40.36
C SER A 209 30.49 27.32 39.34
N GLN A 210 31.12 26.16 39.44
CA GLN A 210 32.20 25.70 38.54
C GLN A 210 31.65 24.95 37.31
N VAL A 211 30.39 24.50 37.31
CA VAL A 211 29.80 23.72 36.23
C VAL A 211 28.51 24.38 35.74
N GLN A 212 28.38 24.52 34.47
CA GLN A 212 27.21 25.10 33.82
C GLN A 212 26.56 24.07 32.91
N PHE A 213 25.23 23.89 33.01
CA PHE A 213 24.47 23.12 32.02
C PHE A 213 24.21 23.99 30.80
N ARG A 214 24.52 23.46 29.62
CA ARG A 214 24.22 24.11 28.34
C ARG A 214 23.34 23.18 27.52
N GLU A 215 22.23 23.69 27.07
CA GLU A 215 21.34 23.03 26.13
C GLU A 215 21.97 23.04 24.74
N PHE A 216 21.67 22.03 23.92
CA PHE A 216 22.06 22.09 22.51
C PHE A 216 21.34 23.23 21.82
N THR A 217 22.02 23.94 20.94
CA THR A 217 21.53 25.14 20.24
C THR A 217 20.35 24.83 19.31
N GLN A 218 20.27 23.60 18.81
CA GLN A 218 19.11 23.11 18.06
C GLN A 218 18.40 22.05 18.90
N ASN A 219 17.09 22.19 19.03
CA ASN A 219 16.26 21.18 19.69
C ASN A 219 16.17 19.95 18.77
N PRO A 220 16.80 18.81 19.10
CA PRO A 220 16.76 17.62 18.25
C PRO A 220 15.34 17.10 18.01
N GLN A 221 14.42 17.36 18.94
CA GLN A 221 13.01 16.93 18.81
C GLN A 221 12.29 17.67 17.68
N GLU A 222 12.54 18.99 17.52
CA GLU A 222 11.95 19.78 16.44
C GLU A 222 12.49 19.34 15.07
N VAL A 223 13.80 19.11 14.98
CA VAL A 223 14.45 18.63 13.76
C VAL A 223 13.87 17.26 13.34
N ILE A 224 13.72 16.34 14.29
CA ILE A 224 13.14 15.01 14.02
C ILE A 224 11.66 15.14 13.61
N ALA A 225 10.89 16.01 14.26
CA ALA A 225 9.48 16.23 13.92
C ALA A 225 9.33 16.73 12.48
N ASP A 226 10.16 17.68 12.05
CA ASP A 226 10.13 18.18 10.67
C ASP A 226 10.61 17.14 9.65
N GLN A 227 11.63 16.36 9.98
CA GLN A 227 12.06 15.25 9.14
C GLN A 227 10.98 14.18 8.99
N ARG A 228 10.22 13.87 10.06
CA ARG A 228 9.08 12.93 9.99
C ARG A 228 7.95 13.44 9.09
N LYS A 229 7.64 14.75 9.13
CA LYS A 229 6.66 15.37 8.22
C LYS A 229 7.11 15.24 6.76
N TYR A 230 8.36 15.57 6.48
CA TYR A 230 8.93 15.41 5.14
C TYR A 230 8.91 13.96 4.69
N GLN A 231 9.30 13.03 5.56
CA GLN A 231 9.33 11.61 5.25
C GLN A 231 7.92 11.05 4.99
N ALA A 232 6.89 11.54 5.68
CA ALA A 232 5.50 11.16 5.39
C ALA A 232 5.08 11.53 3.97
N LEU A 233 5.51 12.72 3.47
CA LEU A 233 5.29 13.13 2.08
C LEU A 233 6.05 12.24 1.09
N GLU A 234 7.31 11.90 1.40
CA GLU A 234 8.11 10.98 0.57
C GLU A 234 7.46 9.58 0.49
N MET A 235 6.90 9.09 1.60
CA MET A 235 6.17 7.83 1.59
C MET A 235 4.87 7.91 0.77
N ALA A 236 4.13 9.01 0.82
CA ALA A 236 2.95 9.21 -0.03
C ALA A 236 3.32 9.19 -1.53
N ARG A 237 4.44 9.83 -1.91
CA ARG A 237 4.98 9.79 -3.27
C ARG A 237 5.39 8.38 -3.69
N LEU A 238 6.09 7.64 -2.82
CA LEU A 238 6.50 6.25 -3.07
C LEU A 238 5.28 5.35 -3.30
N CYS A 239 4.22 5.55 -2.51
CA CYS A 239 2.98 4.80 -2.58
C CYS A 239 2.06 5.23 -3.72
N ASN A 240 2.43 6.29 -4.45
CA ASN A 240 1.63 6.90 -5.52
C ASN A 240 0.20 7.27 -5.09
N VAL A 241 0.06 7.72 -3.84
CA VAL A 241 -1.21 8.17 -3.26
C VAL A 241 -1.10 9.66 -2.91
N PRO A 242 -2.09 10.49 -3.28
CA PRO A 242 -2.10 11.89 -2.89
C PRO A 242 -1.93 12.09 -1.38
N ALA A 243 -1.03 12.99 -0.98
CA ALA A 243 -0.63 13.18 0.40
C ALA A 243 -1.81 13.49 1.35
N TYR A 244 -2.81 14.22 0.86
CA TYR A 244 -3.99 14.57 1.65
C TYR A 244 -4.87 13.35 2.01
N LEU A 245 -4.86 12.27 1.20
CA LEU A 245 -5.60 11.03 1.47
C LEU A 245 -4.97 10.22 2.63
N VAL A 246 -3.68 10.35 2.81
CA VAL A 246 -2.94 9.68 3.89
C VAL A 246 -2.69 10.59 5.09
N SER A 247 -3.36 11.75 5.13
CA SER A 247 -3.22 12.74 6.20
C SER A 247 -1.78 13.22 6.40
N ALA A 248 -0.95 13.18 5.33
CA ALA A 248 0.37 13.79 5.36
C ALA A 248 0.23 15.32 5.38
N PRO A 249 1.10 16.05 6.08
CA PRO A 249 0.98 17.50 6.23
C PRO A 249 1.00 18.18 4.86
N THR A 250 -0.09 18.86 4.51
CA THR A 250 -0.20 19.72 3.33
C THR A 250 -0.70 21.09 3.77
N GLU A 251 -0.04 22.15 3.32
CA GLU A 251 -0.49 23.51 3.64
C GLU A 251 -1.82 23.81 2.93
N GLY A 252 -2.83 24.23 3.68
CA GLY A 252 -4.07 24.80 3.15
C GLY A 252 -5.20 23.85 2.75
N ALA A 253 -5.15 22.56 3.10
CA ALA A 253 -6.21 21.61 2.73
C ALA A 253 -7.38 21.60 3.73
N SER A 254 -8.49 22.25 3.36
CA SER A 254 -9.81 22.11 4.01
C SER A 254 -10.68 21.18 3.15
N MET A 255 -11.20 20.09 3.74
CA MET A 255 -12.06 19.12 3.03
C MET A 255 -13.52 19.56 3.01
N THR A 256 -14.10 19.76 1.84
CA THR A 256 -15.53 19.96 1.57
C THR A 256 -16.13 18.76 0.85
N TYR A 257 -17.46 18.64 0.81
CA TYR A 257 -18.16 17.49 0.17
C TYR A 257 -17.81 17.30 -1.32
N GLN A 258 -17.59 18.35 -2.08
CA GLN A 258 -17.12 18.30 -3.46
C GLN A 258 -15.73 17.62 -3.58
N ASN A 259 -14.95 17.66 -2.51
CA ASN A 259 -13.63 17.05 -2.45
C ASN A 259 -13.68 15.52 -2.22
N ALA A 260 -14.81 14.97 -1.74
CA ALA A 260 -14.90 13.52 -1.46
C ALA A 260 -15.01 12.69 -2.76
N GLU A 261 -15.74 13.19 -3.75
CA GLU A 261 -15.81 12.56 -5.08
C GLU A 261 -14.46 12.65 -5.80
N GLN A 262 -13.86 13.84 -5.81
CA GLN A 262 -12.52 14.07 -6.34
C GLN A 262 -11.49 13.15 -5.65
N ALA A 263 -11.59 12.99 -4.34
CA ALA A 263 -10.70 12.14 -3.57
C ALA A 263 -10.79 10.65 -3.98
N ARG A 264 -12.00 10.15 -4.31
CA ARG A 264 -12.20 8.80 -4.84
C ARG A 264 -11.62 8.65 -6.24
N GLN A 265 -11.85 9.65 -7.10
CA GLN A 265 -11.30 9.69 -8.45
C GLN A 265 -9.77 9.72 -8.43
N ASP A 266 -9.17 10.55 -7.58
CA ASP A 266 -7.72 10.66 -7.43
C ASP A 266 -7.10 9.36 -6.90
N LEU A 267 -7.75 8.71 -5.92
CA LEU A 267 -7.31 7.41 -5.41
C LEU A 267 -7.34 6.34 -6.50
N TYR A 268 -8.40 6.33 -7.32
CA TYR A 268 -8.49 5.42 -8.45
C TYR A 268 -7.40 5.69 -9.48
N LEU A 269 -7.33 6.93 -9.99
CA LEU A 269 -6.45 7.28 -11.11
C LEU A 269 -4.97 7.10 -10.78
N PHE A 270 -4.56 7.53 -9.59
CA PHE A 270 -3.14 7.51 -9.21
C PHE A 270 -2.75 6.25 -8.43
N GLY A 271 -3.61 5.77 -7.55
CA GLY A 271 -3.28 4.67 -6.66
C GLY A 271 -3.64 3.28 -7.18
N ALA A 272 -4.87 3.10 -7.69
CA ALA A 272 -5.43 1.76 -7.91
C ALA A 272 -5.38 1.28 -9.37
N ARG A 273 -5.57 2.18 -10.34
CA ARG A 273 -5.83 1.85 -11.75
C ARG A 273 -4.83 0.84 -12.34
N LEU A 274 -3.53 1.07 -12.17
CA LEU A 274 -2.51 0.19 -12.74
C LEU A 274 -2.58 -1.25 -12.19
N TYR A 275 -2.94 -1.40 -10.93
CA TYR A 275 -3.09 -2.71 -10.30
C TYR A 275 -4.38 -3.40 -10.75
N LEU A 276 -5.48 -2.65 -10.87
CA LEU A 276 -6.75 -3.15 -11.39
C LEU A 276 -6.59 -3.60 -12.84
N ASP A 277 -6.01 -2.76 -13.70
CA ASP A 277 -5.72 -3.10 -15.10
C ASP A 277 -4.88 -4.39 -15.20
N CYS A 278 -3.87 -4.56 -14.33
CA CYS A 278 -3.06 -5.77 -14.29
C CYS A 278 -3.89 -7.02 -13.94
N ILE A 279 -4.77 -6.91 -12.94
CA ILE A 279 -5.64 -8.02 -12.52
C ILE A 279 -6.63 -8.36 -13.64
N GLU A 280 -7.30 -7.38 -14.22
CA GLU A 280 -8.27 -7.53 -15.31
C GLU A 280 -7.65 -8.20 -16.54
N GLN A 281 -6.49 -7.74 -16.97
CA GLN A 281 -5.79 -8.29 -18.13
C GLN A 281 -5.33 -9.73 -17.88
N THR A 282 -4.84 -10.03 -16.68
CA THR A 282 -4.44 -11.41 -16.33
C THR A 282 -5.64 -12.35 -16.27
N LEU A 283 -6.76 -11.92 -15.70
CA LEU A 283 -7.99 -12.72 -15.65
C LEU A 283 -8.68 -12.84 -17.00
N SER A 284 -8.46 -11.89 -17.92
CA SER A 284 -8.98 -11.92 -19.30
C SER A 284 -8.11 -12.72 -20.26
N ALA A 285 -6.95 -13.24 -19.81
CA ALA A 285 -6.05 -14.02 -20.65
C ALA A 285 -6.67 -15.35 -21.10
N GLU A 286 -6.26 -15.87 -22.28
CA GLU A 286 -6.76 -17.13 -22.85
C GLU A 286 -6.57 -18.35 -21.93
N GLN A 287 -5.67 -18.28 -20.96
CA GLN A 287 -5.48 -19.29 -19.92
C GLN A 287 -6.72 -19.38 -18.99
N VAL A 288 -7.45 -18.28 -18.80
CA VAL A 288 -8.60 -18.17 -17.89
C VAL A 288 -9.90 -18.14 -18.67
N LEU A 289 -10.05 -17.24 -19.63
CA LEU A 289 -11.27 -17.02 -20.39
C LEU A 289 -11.09 -17.44 -21.87
N PRO A 290 -12.18 -17.80 -22.56
CA PRO A 290 -12.17 -17.95 -24.01
C PRO A 290 -11.81 -16.63 -24.72
N ARG A 291 -11.37 -16.73 -25.98
CA ARG A 291 -11.14 -15.54 -26.83
C ARG A 291 -12.35 -14.62 -26.87
N ASN A 292 -12.10 -13.33 -26.95
CA ASN A 292 -13.11 -12.29 -27.00
C ASN A 292 -14.04 -12.23 -25.78
N ARG A 293 -13.57 -12.74 -24.62
CA ARG A 293 -14.23 -12.56 -23.33
C ARG A 293 -13.27 -11.87 -22.38
N PHE A 294 -13.80 -10.89 -21.66
CA PHE A 294 -13.01 -10.00 -20.81
C PHE A 294 -13.74 -9.79 -19.49
N VAL A 295 -12.95 -9.48 -18.47
CA VAL A 295 -13.46 -8.98 -17.21
C VAL A 295 -12.92 -7.59 -16.93
N GLU A 296 -13.71 -6.80 -16.25
CA GLU A 296 -13.34 -5.49 -15.73
C GLU A 296 -13.94 -5.29 -14.35
N PHE A 297 -13.34 -4.46 -13.53
CA PHE A 297 -13.91 -4.04 -12.26
C PHE A 297 -14.98 -2.96 -12.49
N ASP A 298 -16.08 -3.03 -11.75
CA ASP A 298 -17.13 -2.03 -11.76
C ASP A 298 -16.72 -0.77 -11.00
N VAL A 299 -15.85 0.01 -11.63
CA VAL A 299 -15.33 1.26 -11.07
C VAL A 299 -16.37 2.39 -11.16
N GLU A 300 -17.25 2.36 -12.16
CA GLU A 300 -18.28 3.38 -12.39
C GLU A 300 -19.25 3.47 -11.22
N THR A 301 -19.74 2.33 -10.75
CA THR A 301 -20.60 2.25 -9.56
C THR A 301 -19.87 2.74 -8.31
N TYR A 302 -18.58 2.43 -8.15
CA TYR A 302 -17.79 2.88 -7.01
C TYR A 302 -17.57 4.40 -7.01
N LEU A 303 -17.31 4.99 -8.17
CA LEU A 303 -17.10 6.43 -8.31
C LEU A 303 -18.42 7.23 -8.25
N GLY A 304 -19.58 6.56 -8.26
CA GLY A 304 -20.87 7.23 -8.25
C GLY A 304 -21.23 7.87 -9.59
N VAL A 305 -20.58 7.47 -10.67
CA VAL A 305 -20.93 7.85 -12.04
C VAL A 305 -22.17 7.06 -12.41
N HIS A 306 -23.32 7.45 -11.85
CA HIS A 306 -24.59 6.96 -12.35
C HIS A 306 -24.81 7.53 -13.75
N ASP A 307 -25.21 6.68 -14.66
CA ASP A 307 -25.64 7.06 -16.01
C ASP A 307 -26.81 8.05 -15.89
N MET A 308 -26.50 9.34 -15.88
CA MET A 308 -27.50 10.41 -15.91
C MET A 308 -28.42 10.29 -17.16
N ALA A 309 -28.05 9.44 -18.11
CA ALA A 309 -28.86 9.14 -19.28
C ALA A 309 -30.12 8.33 -18.97
N ASN A 310 -30.13 7.51 -17.89
CA ASN A 310 -31.31 6.73 -17.50
C ASN A 310 -32.30 7.50 -16.57
N GLU A 311 -31.85 8.56 -15.91
CA GLU A 311 -32.74 9.41 -15.10
C GLU A 311 -33.50 10.48 -15.88
N LEU A 312 -33.16 10.68 -17.17
CA LEU A 312 -33.80 11.69 -18.04
C LEU A 312 -34.90 11.14 -18.93
N MET A 313 -35.25 9.87 -18.80
CA MET A 313 -36.50 9.35 -19.39
C MET A 313 -37.59 9.28 -18.31
N PRO A 314 -38.47 10.27 -18.19
CA PRO A 314 -39.68 10.09 -17.41
C PRO A 314 -40.49 8.96 -18.08
N ASP A 315 -40.93 8.00 -17.27
CA ASP A 315 -41.93 6.99 -17.67
C ASP A 315 -43.12 7.71 -18.32
N TYR A 316 -43.17 7.72 -19.62
CA TYR A 316 -44.40 8.06 -20.33
C TYR A 316 -45.39 6.90 -20.08
N VAL A 317 -46.18 7.07 -19.05
CA VAL A 317 -47.43 6.31 -18.88
C VAL A 317 -48.35 6.71 -20.06
N GLU A 318 -48.49 5.84 -21.04
CA GLU A 318 -49.58 5.95 -22.00
C GLU A 318 -50.92 5.89 -21.23
N GLU A 319 -51.50 7.07 -20.97
CA GLU A 319 -52.89 7.15 -20.60
C GLU A 319 -53.73 6.58 -21.73
N SER A 320 -54.27 5.37 -21.53
CA SER A 320 -55.30 4.78 -22.37
C SER A 320 -56.55 5.68 -22.33
N VAL A 321 -56.85 6.33 -23.46
CA VAL A 321 -58.07 7.08 -23.67
C VAL A 321 -59.25 6.07 -23.65
N PRO A 322 -60.25 6.21 -22.76
CA PRO A 322 -61.47 5.39 -22.86
C PRO A 322 -62.34 5.89 -24.00
N SER A 323 -62.78 4.94 -24.78
CA SER A 323 -63.80 5.06 -25.88
C SER A 323 -65.16 5.52 -25.42
#